data_e75e433a9a843207acb0fb902e3f8f72
#
_entry.id   e75e433a9a843207acb0fb902e3f8f72
#
_cell.length_a   1.000
_cell.length_b   1.000
_cell.length_c   1.000
_cell.angle_alpha   90.00
_cell.angle_beta   90.00
_cell.angle_gamma   90.00
#
_symmetry.space_group_name_H-M   'P 1'
#
loop_
_entity.id
_entity.type
_entity.pdbx_description
1 polymer ?
#
loop_
_entity_poly.entity_id
_entity_poly.type
_entity_poly.pdbx_seq_one_letter_code
_entity_poly.pdbx_strand_id
1 'polypeptide(L)'
;MNILQTEDTICAIATAQGGAIGTIRVSGPEAITLTDRVFKPVSGKPLAERAPYTLTFGHILTPEGEIIDEVLVSLFRAPHSYTGQDSTEISCHGSSYILQQVMQLLIRQGCRAAGPGEYTQRAFLNGKMDLSQAEAVADLIAVSYTHLTLPTTSRV
;
A
#
# COMPACT_ATOMS: atom_id res chain seq x y z
N MET A 1 -20.46 -6.02 8.47
CA MET A 1 -19.07 -5.60 8.41
C MET A 1 -18.24 -6.47 9.35
N ASN A 2 -17.11 -6.83 8.94
CA ASN A 2 -16.27 -7.72 9.70
C ASN A 2 -15.08 -6.98 10.30
N ILE A 3 -15.10 -6.80 11.62
CA ILE A 3 -14.01 -6.13 12.32
C ILE A 3 -12.68 -6.87 12.10
N LEU A 4 -12.73 -8.19 11.92
CA LEU A 4 -11.52 -8.98 11.69
C LEU A 4 -10.76 -8.55 10.46
N GLN A 5 -11.42 -7.95 9.47
CA GLN A 5 -10.76 -7.46 8.27
C GLN A 5 -9.80 -6.31 8.54
N THR A 6 -9.99 -5.58 9.64
CA THR A 6 -9.08 -4.49 9.99
C THR A 6 -7.79 -4.99 10.65
N GLU A 7 -7.74 -6.24 11.05
CA GLU A 7 -6.55 -6.83 11.67
C GLU A 7 -5.57 -7.40 10.65
N ASP A 8 -6.01 -7.60 9.41
CA ASP A 8 -5.13 -8.01 8.35
C ASP A 8 -4.26 -6.84 7.91
N THR A 9 -3.05 -7.14 7.48
CA THR A 9 -2.23 -6.15 6.79
C THR A 9 -2.47 -6.29 5.30
N ILE A 10 -2.82 -5.19 4.65
CA ILE A 10 -3.17 -5.17 3.23
C ILE A 10 -2.17 -4.34 2.43
N CYS A 11 -2.07 -4.65 1.15
CA CYS A 11 -1.22 -3.89 0.24
C CYS A 11 -1.92 -3.70 -1.11
N ALA A 12 -1.60 -2.62 -1.78
CA ALA A 12 -2.11 -2.34 -3.11
C ALA A 12 -1.24 -1.31 -3.81
N ILE A 13 -1.29 -1.33 -5.13
CA ILE A 13 -0.69 -0.27 -5.93
C ILE A 13 -1.64 0.92 -5.85
N ALA A 14 -1.16 2.04 -5.32
CA ALA A 14 -1.99 3.20 -5.00
C ALA A 14 -1.97 4.28 -6.09
N THR A 15 -1.10 4.15 -7.08
CA THR A 15 -0.99 5.11 -8.18
C THR A 15 -1.52 4.52 -9.48
N ALA A 16 -1.90 5.40 -10.41
CA ALA A 16 -2.32 4.97 -11.73
C ALA A 16 -1.14 4.34 -12.48
N GLN A 17 -1.44 3.43 -13.40
CA GLN A 17 -0.42 2.79 -14.22
C GLN A 17 0.16 3.77 -15.23
N GLY A 18 1.41 3.51 -15.62
CA GLY A 18 2.08 4.24 -16.69
C GLY A 18 2.82 5.48 -16.27
N GLY A 19 2.80 5.86 -15.00
CA GLY A 19 3.58 6.98 -14.51
C GLY A 19 5.04 6.60 -14.28
N ALA A 20 5.90 7.60 -14.12
CA ALA A 20 7.32 7.40 -13.84
C ALA A 20 7.54 6.78 -12.46
N ILE A 21 6.64 7.05 -11.53
CA ILE A 21 6.70 6.54 -10.17
C ILE A 21 5.41 5.78 -9.87
N GLY A 22 5.55 4.61 -9.26
CA GLY A 22 4.42 3.86 -8.74
C GLY A 22 4.55 3.69 -7.24
N THR A 23 3.47 3.85 -6.52
CA THR A 23 3.47 3.74 -5.05
C THR A 23 2.64 2.54 -4.63
N ILE A 24 3.21 1.74 -3.74
CA ILE A 24 2.50 0.63 -3.10
C ILE A 24 2.26 1.03 -1.66
N ARG A 25 0.99 0.99 -1.25
CA ARG A 25 0.62 1.28 0.13
C ARG A 25 0.40 -0.01 0.89
N VAL A 26 1.01 -0.11 2.06
CA VAL A 26 0.84 -1.22 2.98
C VAL A 26 0.21 -0.66 4.25
N SER A 27 -0.86 -1.27 4.73
CA SER A 27 -1.55 -0.75 5.91
C SER A 27 -2.07 -1.90 6.77
N GLY A 28 -1.85 -1.78 8.07
CA GLY A 28 -2.31 -2.79 9.02
C GLY A 28 -1.35 -2.95 10.18
N PRO A 29 -1.69 -3.83 11.12
CA PRO A 29 -0.88 -4.01 12.33
C PRO A 29 0.56 -4.43 12.06
N GLU A 30 0.81 -5.12 10.96
CA GLU A 30 2.14 -5.62 10.63
C GLU A 30 2.76 -4.90 9.44
N ALA A 31 2.23 -3.73 9.06
CA ALA A 31 2.71 -3.03 7.87
C ALA A 31 4.21 -2.75 7.93
N ILE A 32 4.70 -2.28 9.06
CA ILE A 32 6.11 -1.95 9.23
C ILE A 32 6.96 -3.21 9.23
N THR A 33 6.54 -4.22 9.98
CA THR A 33 7.26 -5.49 10.07
C THR A 33 7.38 -6.17 8.71
N LEU A 34 6.27 -6.26 7.97
CA LEU A 34 6.28 -6.94 6.69
C LEU A 34 7.06 -6.16 5.64
N THR A 35 7.00 -4.83 5.67
CA THR A 35 7.82 -4.00 4.79
C THR A 35 9.30 -4.20 5.07
N ASP A 36 9.69 -4.23 6.36
CA ASP A 36 11.08 -4.44 6.74
C ASP A 36 11.63 -5.78 6.21
N ARG A 37 10.79 -6.77 6.02
CA ARG A 37 11.23 -8.08 5.53
C ARG A 37 11.65 -8.09 4.07
N VAL A 38 11.17 -7.13 3.28
CA VAL A 38 11.49 -7.05 1.86
C VAL A 38 12.33 -5.82 1.51
N PHE A 39 12.54 -4.93 2.48
CA PHE A 39 13.22 -3.66 2.27
C PHE A 39 14.53 -3.62 3.06
N LYS A 40 15.61 -3.25 2.37
CA LYS A 40 16.90 -3.06 3.03
C LYS A 40 17.31 -1.59 2.90
N PRO A 41 17.26 -0.83 4.00
CA PRO A 41 17.66 0.57 3.96
C PRO A 41 19.18 0.69 3.77
N VAL A 42 19.58 1.71 3.05
CA VAL A 42 21.02 1.97 2.82
C VAL A 42 21.72 2.25 4.14
N SER A 43 21.04 2.94 5.06
CA SER A 43 21.61 3.25 6.38
C SER A 43 21.78 2.02 7.27
N GLY A 44 21.10 0.93 6.96
CA GLY A 44 21.09 -0.27 7.80
C GLY A 44 20.13 -0.21 8.96
N LYS A 45 19.44 0.90 9.18
CA LYS A 45 18.51 1.04 10.31
C LYS A 45 17.11 0.65 9.87
N PRO A 46 16.51 -0.40 10.47
CA PRO A 46 15.18 -0.87 10.09
C PRO A 46 14.10 0.21 10.26
N LEU A 47 13.03 0.09 9.48
CA LEU A 47 11.88 0.99 9.60
C LEU A 47 11.29 0.96 11.01
N ALA A 48 11.28 -0.20 11.64
CA ALA A 48 10.74 -0.35 12.98
C ALA A 48 11.42 0.56 14.01
N GLU A 49 12.66 0.97 13.74
CA GLU A 49 13.43 1.82 14.63
C GLU A 49 13.40 3.29 14.23
N ARG A 50 12.67 3.64 13.19
CA ARG A 50 12.64 5.01 12.69
C ARG A 50 11.41 5.76 13.18
N ALA A 51 11.52 7.08 13.23
CA ALA A 51 10.41 7.95 13.61
C ALA A 51 9.34 7.97 12.51
N PRO A 52 8.07 8.20 12.87
CA PRO A 52 7.02 8.38 11.87
C PRO A 52 7.26 9.64 11.04
N TYR A 53 6.63 9.69 9.87
CA TYR A 53 6.76 10.82 8.92
C TYR A 53 8.17 10.99 8.40
N THR A 54 8.88 9.87 8.22
CA THR A 54 10.22 9.90 7.65
C THR A 54 10.24 9.16 6.33
N LEU A 55 11.21 9.54 5.48
CA LEU A 55 11.52 8.85 4.23
C LEU A 55 12.81 8.08 4.43
N THR A 56 12.83 6.85 3.96
CA THR A 56 14.01 6.00 4.03
C THR A 56 14.34 5.49 2.65
N PHE A 57 15.56 5.73 2.20
CA PHE A 57 16.04 5.22 0.92
C PHE A 57 16.65 3.83 1.11
N GLY A 58 16.38 2.95 0.17
CA GLY A 58 16.94 1.61 0.19
C GLY A 58 16.48 0.78 -0.99
N HIS A 59 16.58 -0.51 -0.84
CA HIS A 59 16.34 -1.46 -1.92
C HIS A 59 15.28 -2.48 -1.51
N ILE A 60 14.44 -2.85 -2.47
CA ILE A 60 13.58 -4.03 -2.32
C ILE A 60 14.37 -5.21 -2.84
N LEU A 61 14.47 -6.25 -2.02
CA LEU A 61 15.23 -7.45 -2.34
C LEU A 61 14.36 -8.69 -2.37
N THR A 62 14.72 -9.61 -3.26
CA THR A 62 14.16 -10.97 -3.23
C THR A 62 14.75 -11.74 -2.03
N PRO A 63 14.15 -12.88 -1.64
CA PRO A 63 14.74 -13.73 -0.61
C PRO A 63 16.17 -14.17 -0.94
N GLU A 64 16.51 -14.25 -2.21
CA GLU A 64 17.85 -14.62 -2.66
C GLU A 64 18.84 -13.44 -2.64
N GLY A 65 18.36 -12.24 -2.29
CA GLY A 65 19.22 -11.06 -2.19
C GLY A 65 19.33 -10.26 -3.47
N GLU A 66 18.55 -10.56 -4.50
CA GLU A 66 18.57 -9.78 -5.74
C GLU A 66 17.79 -8.48 -5.57
N ILE A 67 18.33 -7.41 -6.10
CA ILE A 67 17.68 -6.10 -6.02
C ILE A 67 16.59 -6.01 -7.09
N ILE A 68 15.36 -5.76 -6.63
CA ILE A 68 14.23 -5.52 -7.52
C ILE A 68 14.18 -4.06 -7.94
N ASP A 69 14.38 -3.14 -6.99
CA ASP A 69 14.31 -1.71 -7.28
C ASP A 69 14.93 -0.91 -6.14
N GLU A 70 15.38 0.29 -6.46
CA GLU A 70 15.74 1.30 -5.48
C GLU A 70 14.49 2.10 -5.17
N VAL A 71 14.16 2.26 -3.89
CA VAL A 71 12.88 2.83 -3.48
C VAL A 71 13.03 3.82 -2.34
N LEU A 72 12.00 4.64 -2.16
CA LEU A 72 11.83 5.45 -0.96
C LEU A 72 10.63 4.91 -0.22
N VAL A 73 10.77 4.69 1.07
CA VAL A 73 9.67 4.24 1.93
C VAL A 73 9.28 5.34 2.88
N SER A 74 8.00 5.73 2.82
CA SER A 74 7.39 6.67 3.77
C SER A 74 6.80 5.86 4.92
N LEU A 75 6.99 6.32 6.15
CA LEU A 75 6.58 5.61 7.35
C LEU A 75 5.51 6.39 8.10
N PHE A 76 4.42 5.71 8.43
CA PHE A 76 3.32 6.28 9.22
C PHE A 76 2.98 5.32 10.36
N ARG A 77 2.79 5.86 11.56
CA ARG A 77 2.40 5.04 12.72
C ARG A 77 0.99 5.39 13.17
N ALA A 78 0.26 4.37 13.57
CA ALA A 78 -1.09 4.54 14.10
C ALA A 78 -1.10 5.55 15.24
N PRO A 79 -2.11 6.40 15.37
CA PRO A 79 -3.25 6.55 14.47
C PRO A 79 -3.02 7.56 13.33
N HIS A 80 -1.81 8.04 13.15
CA HIS A 80 -1.49 9.16 12.25
C HIS A 80 -1.17 8.65 10.84
N SER A 81 -2.19 8.11 10.18
CA SER A 81 -2.11 7.62 8.80
C SER A 81 -3.48 7.74 8.16
N TYR A 82 -3.56 7.49 6.86
CA TYR A 82 -4.85 7.54 6.16
C TYR A 82 -5.87 6.56 6.75
N THR A 83 -5.44 5.34 7.02
CA THR A 83 -6.32 4.30 7.56
C THR A 83 -6.46 4.33 9.09
N GLY A 84 -5.62 5.10 9.77
CA GLY A 84 -5.52 5.06 11.22
C GLY A 84 -4.66 3.92 11.74
N GLN A 85 -4.08 3.12 10.86
CA GLN A 85 -3.20 1.99 11.21
C GLN A 85 -1.75 2.32 10.88
N ASP A 86 -0.82 1.51 11.37
CA ASP A 86 0.57 1.58 10.89
C ASP A 86 0.56 1.40 9.38
N SER A 87 1.32 2.20 8.67
CA SER A 87 1.34 2.18 7.21
C SER A 87 2.71 2.51 6.68
N THR A 88 3.02 1.94 5.51
CA THR A 88 4.18 2.33 4.72
C THR A 88 3.70 2.63 3.31
N GLU A 89 4.43 3.52 2.64
CA GLU A 89 4.24 3.76 1.21
C GLU A 89 5.57 3.60 0.53
N ILE A 90 5.65 2.65 -0.39
CA ILE A 90 6.87 2.30 -1.10
C ILE A 90 6.80 2.94 -2.47
N SER A 91 7.65 3.96 -2.70
CA SER A 91 7.72 4.64 -3.99
C SER A 91 8.77 3.96 -4.85
N CYS A 92 8.29 3.28 -5.89
CA CYS A 92 9.10 2.51 -6.83
C CYS A 92 9.13 3.19 -8.18
N HIS A 93 9.99 2.72 -9.08
CA HIS A 93 9.86 3.06 -10.49
C HIS A 93 8.53 2.52 -11.01
N GLY A 94 7.90 3.26 -11.91
CA GLY A 94 6.52 3.01 -12.34
C GLY A 94 6.34 1.85 -13.32
N SER A 95 7.29 0.95 -13.40
CA SER A 95 7.17 -0.24 -14.25
C SER A 95 6.16 -1.22 -13.67
N SER A 96 5.23 -1.67 -14.49
CA SER A 96 4.25 -2.69 -14.07
C SER A 96 4.95 -3.94 -13.55
N TYR A 97 6.05 -4.32 -14.20
CA TYR A 97 6.81 -5.50 -13.77
C TYR A 97 7.35 -5.32 -12.35
N ILE A 98 7.98 -4.17 -12.07
CA ILE A 98 8.56 -3.89 -10.75
C ILE A 98 7.46 -3.86 -9.69
N LEU A 99 6.37 -3.15 -9.96
CA LEU A 99 5.26 -3.05 -8.99
C LEU A 99 4.67 -4.42 -8.67
N GLN A 100 4.48 -5.26 -9.68
CA GLN A 100 3.97 -6.60 -9.46
C GLN A 100 4.95 -7.46 -8.67
N GLN A 101 6.25 -7.33 -8.92
CA GLN A 101 7.26 -8.07 -8.15
C GLN A 101 7.24 -7.66 -6.68
N VAL A 102 7.13 -6.37 -6.39
CA VAL A 102 7.07 -5.90 -5.01
C VAL A 102 5.79 -6.38 -4.33
N MET A 103 4.65 -6.30 -5.03
CA MET A 103 3.39 -6.84 -4.52
C MET A 103 3.50 -8.32 -4.16
N GLN A 104 4.10 -9.12 -5.04
CA GLN A 104 4.28 -10.56 -4.80
C GLN A 104 5.13 -10.82 -3.57
N LEU A 105 6.21 -10.05 -3.40
CA LEU A 105 7.07 -10.20 -2.24
C LEU A 105 6.31 -9.90 -0.94
N LEU A 106 5.52 -8.83 -0.92
CA LEU A 106 4.73 -8.46 0.24
C LEU A 106 3.67 -9.52 0.55
N ILE A 107 3.00 -10.05 -0.46
CA ILE A 107 1.99 -11.08 -0.28
C ILE A 107 2.61 -12.35 0.29
N ARG A 108 3.79 -12.73 -0.17
CA ARG A 108 4.51 -13.89 0.38
C ARG A 108 4.89 -13.69 1.84
N GLN A 109 5.07 -12.45 2.28
CA GLN A 109 5.40 -12.18 3.68
C GLN A 109 4.16 -12.14 4.58
N GLY A 110 2.97 -12.14 4.00
CA GLY A 110 1.74 -12.18 4.78
C GLY A 110 0.78 -11.05 4.53
N CYS A 111 1.10 -10.12 3.64
CA CYS A 111 0.13 -9.11 3.23
C CYS A 111 -0.98 -9.75 2.40
N ARG A 112 -2.17 -9.19 2.50
CA ARG A 112 -3.28 -9.56 1.62
C ARG A 112 -3.50 -8.42 0.63
N ALA A 113 -3.77 -8.74 -0.63
CA ALA A 113 -4.10 -7.72 -1.61
C ALA A 113 -5.41 -7.03 -1.19
N ALA A 114 -5.41 -5.70 -1.16
CA ALA A 114 -6.57 -4.93 -0.75
C ALA A 114 -7.68 -5.01 -1.81
N GLY A 115 -8.92 -5.04 -1.34
CA GLY A 115 -10.07 -4.91 -2.23
C GLY A 115 -10.38 -3.44 -2.54
N PRO A 116 -11.25 -3.19 -3.54
CA PRO A 116 -11.64 -1.82 -3.88
C PRO A 116 -12.23 -1.10 -2.68
N GLY A 117 -11.73 0.10 -2.39
CA GLY A 117 -12.23 0.92 -1.30
C GLY A 117 -11.85 0.46 0.09
N GLU A 118 -11.02 -0.56 0.23
CA GLU A 118 -10.71 -1.12 1.55
C GLU A 118 -9.93 -0.15 2.43
N TYR A 119 -9.02 0.66 1.86
CA TYR A 119 -8.32 1.67 2.66
C TYR A 119 -9.29 2.70 3.23
N THR A 120 -10.24 3.14 2.43
CA THR A 120 -11.27 4.09 2.87
C THR A 120 -12.18 3.47 3.93
N GLN A 121 -12.54 2.19 3.76
CA GLN A 121 -13.31 1.47 4.75
C GLN A 121 -12.58 1.45 6.10
N ARG A 122 -11.29 1.16 6.09
CA ARG A 122 -10.50 1.14 7.32
C ARG A 122 -10.37 2.52 7.94
N ALA A 123 -10.20 3.56 7.10
CA ALA A 123 -10.15 4.94 7.58
C ALA A 123 -11.46 5.30 8.30
N PHE A 124 -12.60 4.94 7.73
CA PHE A 124 -13.89 5.17 8.35
C PHE A 124 -14.01 4.42 9.68
N LEU A 125 -13.68 3.13 9.67
CA LEU A 125 -13.80 2.29 10.86
C LEU A 125 -12.89 2.76 12.00
N ASN A 126 -11.77 3.37 11.66
CA ASN A 126 -10.82 3.89 12.64
C ASN A 126 -11.04 5.37 12.96
N GLY A 127 -12.17 5.94 12.54
CA GLY A 127 -12.55 7.29 12.90
C GLY A 127 -11.79 8.39 12.17
N LYS A 128 -11.14 8.08 11.04
CA LYS A 128 -10.35 9.05 10.29
C LYS A 128 -11.20 9.91 9.35
N MET A 129 -12.42 9.48 9.06
CA MET A 129 -13.38 10.23 8.26
C MET A 129 -14.78 9.88 8.69
N ASP A 130 -15.74 10.77 8.41
CA ASP A 130 -17.14 10.50 8.72
C ASP A 130 -17.80 9.70 7.60
N LEU A 131 -19.05 9.30 7.83
CA LEU A 131 -19.76 8.46 6.86
C LEU A 131 -19.96 9.15 5.52
N SER A 132 -20.27 10.45 5.53
CA SER A 132 -20.47 11.21 4.28
C SER A 132 -19.19 11.24 3.46
N GLN A 133 -18.05 11.47 4.11
CA GLN A 133 -16.74 11.47 3.43
C GLN A 133 -16.42 10.09 2.87
N ALA A 134 -16.67 9.03 3.64
CA ALA A 134 -16.43 7.67 3.20
C ALA A 134 -17.30 7.30 2.01
N GLU A 135 -18.57 7.69 2.03
CA GLU A 135 -19.48 7.43 0.93
C GLU A 135 -19.07 8.16 -0.34
N ALA A 136 -18.61 9.42 -0.21
CA ALA A 136 -18.15 10.19 -1.37
C ALA A 136 -16.95 9.53 -2.03
N VAL A 137 -15.98 9.06 -1.24
CA VAL A 137 -14.81 8.37 -1.76
C VAL A 137 -15.21 7.02 -2.37
N ALA A 138 -16.11 6.30 -1.73
CA ALA A 138 -16.59 5.02 -2.24
C ALA A 138 -17.27 5.19 -3.61
N ASP A 139 -18.07 6.26 -3.77
CA ASP A 139 -18.71 6.55 -5.05
C ASP A 139 -17.67 6.83 -6.14
N LEU A 140 -16.64 7.60 -5.82
CA LEU A 140 -15.57 7.88 -6.78
C LEU A 140 -14.82 6.59 -7.18
N ILE A 141 -14.55 5.73 -6.23
CA ILE A 141 -13.89 4.45 -6.49
C ILE A 141 -14.76 3.59 -7.40
N ALA A 142 -16.06 3.52 -7.12
CA ALA A 142 -17.00 2.74 -7.91
C ALA A 142 -17.06 3.25 -9.35
N VAL A 143 -17.12 4.57 -9.54
CA VAL A 143 -17.12 5.17 -10.88
C VAL A 143 -15.82 4.85 -11.61
N SER A 144 -14.69 4.99 -10.96
CA SER A 144 -13.39 4.69 -11.57
C SER A 144 -13.28 3.22 -11.98
N TYR A 145 -13.75 2.32 -11.15
CA TYR A 145 -13.75 0.90 -11.43
C TYR A 145 -14.64 0.57 -12.62
N THR A 146 -15.82 1.18 -12.67
CA THR A 146 -16.75 1.01 -13.77
C THR A 146 -16.14 1.48 -15.09
N HIS A 147 -15.44 2.61 -15.07
CA HIS A 147 -14.78 3.14 -16.26
C HIS A 147 -13.65 2.22 -16.75
N LEU A 148 -12.95 1.57 -15.86
CA LEU A 148 -11.93 0.61 -16.24
C LEU A 148 -12.53 -0.64 -16.91
N THR A 149 -13.74 -1.00 -16.52
CA THR A 149 -14.39 -2.22 -16.98
C THR A 149 -15.23 -1.99 -18.24
N LEU A 150 -16.09 -0.96 -18.24
CA LEU A 150 -17.04 -0.72 -19.32
C LEU A 150 -16.38 -0.45 -20.68
N PRO A 151 -15.34 0.41 -20.78
CA PRO A 151 -14.72 0.64 -22.08
C PRO A 151 -14.15 -0.63 -22.70
N THR A 152 -13.62 -1.51 -21.90
CA THR A 152 -13.11 -2.80 -22.39
C THR A 152 -14.23 -3.64 -22.94
N THR A 153 -15.34 -3.71 -22.21
CA THR A 153 -16.50 -4.51 -22.61
C THR A 153 -17.16 -3.93 -23.87
N SER A 154 -17.32 -2.63 -23.94
CA SER A 154 -18.05 -1.99 -25.04
C SER A 154 -17.29 -1.98 -26.35
N ARG A 155 -15.99 -2.20 -26.33
CA ARG A 155 -15.17 -2.23 -27.54
C ARG A 155 -15.12 -3.58 -28.20
N VAL A 156 -15.60 -4.55 -27.55
CA VAL A 156 -15.66 -5.91 -28.08
C VAL A 156 -16.86 -6.16 -28.97
#